data_6817e5898088fcb04b553674647f325a
#
_entry.id   6817e5898088fcb04b553674647f325a
#
_cell.length_a   1.000
_cell.length_b   1.000
_cell.length_c   1.000
_cell.angle_alpha   90.00
_cell.angle_beta   90.00
_cell.angle_gamma   90.00
#
_symmetry.space_group_name_H-M   'P 1'
#
loop_
_entity.id
_entity.type
_entity.pdbx_description
1 polymer ?
#
loop_
_entity_poly.entity_id
_entity_poly.type
_entity_poly.pdbx_seq_one_letter_code
_entity_poly.pdbx_strand_id
1 'polypeptide(L)'
;MYMTQPDRQRIQHIRDYCEEIRKTIERYGDGFAVFDQDTDYQRSIAFSILQIGELSGGLSEEFRKATSSRVQWGPMKGMRILSHTAMAA
;
A
#
# COMPACT_ATOMS: atom_id res chain seq x y z
N MET A 1 -18.34 -18.19 -3.18
CA MET A 1 -17.03 -17.63 -2.87
C MET A 1 -17.06 -16.13 -3.10
N TYR A 2 -16.57 -15.35 -2.14
CA TYR A 2 -16.67 -13.88 -2.19
C TYR A 2 -15.50 -13.19 -2.94
N MET A 3 -14.46 -13.95 -3.30
CA MET A 3 -13.28 -13.40 -3.99
C MET A 3 -13.38 -13.66 -5.49
N THR A 4 -13.40 -12.59 -6.28
CA THR A 4 -13.37 -12.69 -7.74
C THR A 4 -11.94 -12.85 -8.23
N GLN A 5 -11.76 -13.18 -9.52
CA GLN A 5 -10.44 -13.26 -10.13
C GLN A 5 -9.72 -11.89 -10.10
N PRO A 6 -10.38 -10.78 -10.42
CA PRO A 6 -9.76 -9.46 -10.25
C PRO A 6 -9.36 -9.15 -8.81
N ASP A 7 -10.17 -9.55 -7.83
CA ASP A 7 -9.81 -9.38 -6.41
C ASP A 7 -8.54 -10.14 -6.08
N ARG A 8 -8.42 -11.36 -6.54
CA ARG A 8 -7.23 -12.18 -6.31
C ARG A 8 -5.98 -11.53 -6.89
N GLN A 9 -6.07 -11.01 -8.11
CA GLN A 9 -4.96 -10.33 -8.75
C GLN A 9 -4.55 -9.08 -7.98
N ARG A 10 -5.52 -8.28 -7.53
CA ARG A 10 -5.24 -7.09 -6.75
C ARG A 10 -4.57 -7.41 -5.42
N ILE A 11 -5.05 -8.43 -4.73
CA ILE A 11 -4.43 -8.87 -3.46
C ILE A 11 -2.99 -9.32 -3.71
N GLN A 12 -2.75 -10.03 -4.80
CA GLN A 12 -1.40 -10.46 -5.15
C GLN A 12 -0.47 -9.28 -5.39
N HIS A 13 -0.94 -8.26 -6.09
CA HIS A 13 -0.16 -7.03 -6.31
C HIS A 13 0.06 -6.25 -5.01
N ILE A 14 -0.95 -6.17 -4.14
CA ILE A 14 -0.77 -5.56 -2.82
C ILE A 14 0.35 -6.26 -2.05
N ARG A 15 0.34 -7.58 -2.07
CA ARG A 15 1.38 -8.39 -1.42
C ARG A 15 2.75 -8.08 -2.00
N ASP A 16 2.85 -7.95 -3.33
CA ASP A 16 4.11 -7.62 -4.00
C ASP A 16 4.63 -6.25 -3.57
N TYR A 17 3.74 -5.26 -3.47
CA TYR A 17 4.14 -3.93 -3.01
C TYR A 17 4.54 -3.91 -1.54
N CYS A 18 3.90 -4.70 -0.70
CA CYS A 18 4.33 -4.87 0.69
C CYS A 18 5.74 -5.45 0.76
N GLU A 19 6.05 -6.41 -0.11
CA GLU A 19 7.38 -6.98 -0.21
C GLU A 19 8.39 -5.96 -0.71
N GLU A 20 8.01 -5.10 -1.65
CA GLU A 20 8.85 -4.01 -2.12
C GLU A 20 9.19 -3.03 -0.99
N ILE A 21 8.20 -2.71 -0.14
CA ILE A 21 8.44 -1.86 1.03
C ILE A 21 9.47 -2.52 1.95
N ARG A 22 9.31 -3.81 2.22
CA ARG A 22 10.22 -4.56 3.10
C ARG A 22 11.65 -4.52 2.55
N LYS A 23 11.81 -4.76 1.25
CA LYS A 23 13.12 -4.73 0.58
C LYS A 23 13.75 -3.33 0.60
N THR A 24 12.93 -2.31 0.44
CA THR A 24 13.39 -0.93 0.49
C THR A 24 13.92 -0.59 1.87
N ILE A 25 13.20 -1.00 2.92
CA ILE A 25 13.63 -0.81 4.30
C ILE A 25 14.96 -1.52 4.55
N GLU A 26 15.11 -2.75 4.07
CA GLU A 26 16.36 -3.48 4.19
C GLU A 26 17.52 -2.76 3.50
N ARG A 27 17.26 -2.22 2.31
CA ARG A 27 18.28 -1.55 1.50
C ARG A 27 18.77 -0.24 2.12
N TYR A 28 17.86 0.57 2.64
CA TYR A 28 18.19 1.91 3.15
C TYR A 28 18.41 1.93 4.66
N GLY A 29 17.85 0.98 5.40
CA GLY A 29 17.90 0.94 6.86
C GLY A 29 16.57 1.33 7.49
N ASP A 30 16.26 0.78 8.66
CA ASP A 30 14.98 0.92 9.32
C ASP A 30 14.90 2.12 10.29
N GLY A 31 15.95 2.92 10.39
CA GLY A 31 15.96 4.09 11.27
C GLY A 31 15.17 5.25 10.68
N PHE A 32 14.38 5.91 11.51
CA PHE A 32 13.62 7.08 11.08
C PHE A 32 14.51 8.19 10.55
N ALA A 33 15.68 8.40 11.15
CA ALA A 33 16.62 9.44 10.72
C ALA A 33 17.10 9.22 9.28
N VAL A 34 17.33 7.95 8.90
CA VAL A 34 17.73 7.61 7.54
C VAL A 34 16.60 7.94 6.56
N PHE A 35 15.38 7.54 6.91
CA PHE A 35 14.19 7.81 6.10
C PHE A 35 13.96 9.32 5.96
N ASP A 36 14.09 10.05 7.05
CA ASP A 36 13.80 11.49 7.08
C ASP A 36 14.75 12.32 6.20
N GLN A 37 15.95 11.82 5.97
CA GLN A 37 16.97 12.55 5.21
C GLN A 37 17.12 12.09 3.76
N ASP A 38 16.44 11.00 3.37
CA ASP A 38 16.64 10.42 2.03
C ASP A 38 15.36 10.54 1.21
N THR A 39 15.38 11.45 0.23
CA THR A 39 14.25 11.70 -0.64
C THR A 39 13.89 10.48 -1.49
N ASP A 40 14.90 9.74 -1.96
CA ASP A 40 14.64 8.54 -2.77
C ASP A 40 13.95 7.46 -1.95
N TYR A 41 14.37 7.29 -0.69
CA TYR A 41 13.72 6.38 0.23
C TYR A 41 12.25 6.76 0.43
N GLN A 42 12.00 8.04 0.73
CA GLN A 42 10.65 8.56 0.94
C GLN A 42 9.76 8.33 -0.27
N ARG A 43 10.26 8.63 -1.47
CA ARG A 43 9.51 8.47 -2.72
C ARG A 43 9.20 7.01 -3.01
N SER A 44 10.15 6.12 -2.78
CA SER A 44 9.95 4.69 -3.00
C SER A 44 8.85 4.13 -2.10
N ILE A 45 8.87 4.48 -0.82
CA ILE A 45 7.83 4.05 0.13
C ILE A 45 6.49 4.67 -0.24
N ALA A 46 6.46 5.97 -0.54
CA ALA A 46 5.22 6.66 -0.91
C ALA A 46 4.59 6.05 -2.16
N PHE A 47 5.40 5.71 -3.17
CA PHE A 47 4.91 5.06 -4.37
C PHE A 47 4.24 3.72 -4.06
N SER A 48 4.89 2.89 -3.26
CA SER A 48 4.32 1.58 -2.90
C SER A 48 3.01 1.73 -2.11
N ILE A 49 2.96 2.67 -1.17
CA ILE A 49 1.74 2.95 -0.39
C ILE A 49 0.63 3.42 -1.31
N LEU A 50 0.94 4.32 -2.25
CA LEU A 50 -0.03 4.81 -3.23
C LEU A 50 -0.62 3.64 -4.04
N GLN A 51 0.22 2.74 -4.52
CA GLN A 51 -0.23 1.58 -5.29
C GLN A 51 -1.11 0.65 -4.46
N ILE A 52 -0.73 0.40 -3.20
CA ILE A 52 -1.54 -0.40 -2.29
C ILE A 52 -2.92 0.23 -2.10
N GLY A 53 -2.97 1.54 -1.91
CA GLY A 53 -4.23 2.27 -1.78
C GLY A 53 -5.11 2.17 -3.02
N GLU A 54 -4.51 2.33 -4.21
CA GLU A 54 -5.23 2.19 -5.48
C GLU A 54 -5.81 0.79 -5.65
N LEU A 55 -5.00 -0.23 -5.39
CA LEU A 55 -5.42 -1.62 -5.51
C LEU A 55 -6.54 -1.95 -4.52
N SER A 56 -6.42 -1.46 -3.29
CA SER A 56 -7.44 -1.66 -2.25
C SER A 56 -8.78 -1.05 -2.66
N GLY A 57 -8.75 0.14 -3.26
CA GLY A 57 -9.95 0.82 -3.73
C GLY A 57 -10.66 0.09 -4.86
N GLY A 58 -9.93 -0.74 -5.62
CA GLY A 58 -10.49 -1.53 -6.71
C GLY A 58 -11.04 -2.88 -6.31
N LEU A 59 -10.90 -3.29 -5.04
CA LEU A 59 -11.44 -4.56 -4.57
C LEU A 59 -12.97 -4.50 -4.55
N SER A 60 -13.62 -5.65 -4.80
CA SER A 60 -15.07 -5.72 -4.78
C SER A 60 -15.63 -5.41 -3.39
N GLU A 61 -16.85 -4.87 -3.36
CA GLU A 61 -17.53 -4.57 -2.11
C GLU A 61 -17.77 -5.83 -1.30
N GLU A 62 -18.13 -6.92 -1.96
CA GLU A 62 -18.33 -8.22 -1.31
C GLU A 62 -17.07 -8.68 -0.57
N PHE A 63 -15.92 -8.59 -1.25
CA PHE A 63 -14.65 -8.98 -0.65
C PHE A 63 -14.31 -8.09 0.54
N ARG A 64 -14.49 -6.79 0.41
CA ARG A 64 -14.18 -5.85 1.50
C ARG A 64 -15.09 -6.09 2.70
N LYS A 65 -16.38 -6.34 2.48
CA LYS A 65 -17.31 -6.65 3.57
C LYS A 65 -16.96 -7.96 4.26
N ALA A 66 -16.62 -8.99 3.49
CA ALA A 66 -16.29 -10.30 4.04
C ALA A 66 -15.02 -10.27 4.89
N THR A 67 -14.11 -9.35 4.62
CA THR A 67 -12.81 -9.25 5.32
C THR A 67 -12.74 -8.06 6.25
N SER A 68 -13.81 -7.31 6.44
CA SER A 68 -13.79 -6.06 7.21
C SER A 68 -13.41 -6.24 8.68
N SER A 69 -13.62 -7.43 9.24
CA SER A 69 -13.23 -7.74 10.62
C SER A 69 -11.70 -7.91 10.78
N ARG A 70 -10.99 -8.11 9.68
CA ARG A 70 -9.55 -8.37 9.67
C ARG A 70 -8.73 -7.25 9.07
N VAL A 71 -9.33 -6.47 8.17
CA VAL A 71 -8.62 -5.41 7.43
C VAL A 71 -9.45 -4.13 7.48
N GLN A 72 -8.79 -3.03 7.81
CA GLN A 72 -9.42 -1.71 7.83
C GLN A 72 -9.25 -1.06 6.46
N TRP A 73 -10.17 -1.35 5.54
CA TRP A 73 -10.08 -0.88 4.15
C TRP A 73 -10.23 0.63 4.02
N GLY A 74 -11.02 1.27 4.87
CA GLY A 74 -11.20 2.71 4.86
C GLY A 74 -9.89 3.47 5.06
N PRO A 75 -9.12 3.19 6.14
CA PRO A 75 -7.81 3.79 6.34
C PRO A 75 -6.83 3.52 5.21
N MET A 76 -6.84 2.32 4.61
CA MET A 76 -5.97 2.02 3.48
C MET A 76 -6.28 2.91 2.28
N LYS A 77 -7.56 3.19 2.04
CA LYS A 77 -7.96 4.11 0.98
C LYS A 77 -7.47 5.53 1.26
N GLY A 78 -7.48 5.94 2.54
CA GLY A 78 -6.95 7.24 2.96
C GLY A 78 -5.45 7.37 2.72
N MET A 79 -4.69 6.29 2.85
CA MET A 79 -3.26 6.28 2.58
C MET A 79 -2.93 6.70 1.16
N ARG A 80 -3.78 6.36 0.19
CA ARG A 80 -3.61 6.79 -1.19
C ARG A 80 -3.56 8.31 -1.31
N ILE A 81 -4.46 9.01 -0.61
CA ILE A 81 -4.54 10.47 -0.65
C ILE A 81 -3.28 11.08 -0.05
N LEU A 82 -2.84 10.59 1.11
CA LEU A 82 -1.64 11.08 1.78
C LEU A 82 -0.39 10.84 0.93
N SER A 83 -0.26 9.66 0.34
CA SER A 83 0.88 9.33 -0.51
C SER A 83 0.91 10.19 -1.76
N HIS A 84 -0.25 10.47 -2.35
CA HIS A 84 -0.37 11.31 -3.52
C HIS A 84 0.10 12.75 -3.20
N THR A 85 -0.29 13.28 -2.05
CA THR A 85 0.13 14.59 -1.59
C THR A 85 1.65 14.63 -1.38
N ALA A 86 2.21 13.61 -0.75
CA ALA A 86 3.65 13.53 -0.51
C ALA A 86 4.44 13.49 -1.80
N MET A 87 3.94 12.77 -2.82
CA MET A 87 4.63 12.68 -4.11
C MET A 87 4.48 13.94 -4.94
N ALA A 88 3.41 14.70 -4.76
CA ALA A 88 3.17 15.95 -5.46
C ALA A 88 4.03 17.11 -4.90
N ALA A 89 4.41 17.00 -3.65
CA ALA A 89 5.30 17.97 -3.02
C ALA A 89 6.74 17.77 -3.43
#